data_0ed36efa77597d8348c22fb784b189a9
#
_entry.id   0ed36efa77597d8348c22fb784b189a9
#
_cell.length_a   1.000
_cell.length_b   1.000
_cell.length_c   1.000
_cell.angle_alpha   90.00
_cell.angle_beta   90.00
_cell.angle_gamma   90.00
#
_symmetry.space_group_name_H-M   'P 1'
#
loop_
_entity.id
_entity.type
_entity.pdbx_description
1 polymer ?
#
loop_
_entity_poly.entity_id
_entity_poly.type
_entity_poly.pdbx_seq_one_letter_code
_entity_poly.pdbx_strand_id
1 'polypeptide(L)'
;HRYVDEFVDWAGTQLGQNGYTLLSGAGGLLIDQPTANARERLSDTAWRRHQMPAYHLVREDGMGITLVNIGVGPSNAKTACDHLAVLRPEAWLMIGHCGGLRETQRIGDYVLAHAYLRDDNVLDTVLPPEIPIPAIAEVQIALALAAEKVSGDTGANLKKRMRTGTVATTDDRNWELRYTQAARRLSLSRAIGIDMESATIAAQGY
;
A
#
# COMPACT_ATOMS: atom_id res chain seq x y z
N HIS A 1 2.14 13.82 1.54
CA HIS A 1 2.56 13.11 0.34
C HIS A 1 3.96 12.46 0.44
N ARG A 2 4.42 12.19 1.65
CA ARG A 2 5.75 11.65 1.94
C ARG A 2 6.08 10.41 1.09
N TYR A 3 5.16 9.44 0.96
CA TYR A 3 5.39 8.23 0.15
C TYR A 3 5.61 8.54 -1.33
N VAL A 4 4.89 9.52 -1.88
CA VAL A 4 5.07 9.96 -3.27
C VAL A 4 6.46 10.56 -3.44
N ASP A 5 6.84 11.47 -2.55
CA ASP A 5 8.13 12.16 -2.63
C ASP A 5 9.31 11.17 -2.53
N GLU A 6 9.21 10.23 -1.56
CA GLU A 6 10.21 9.18 -1.36
C GLU A 6 10.28 8.21 -2.57
N PHE A 7 9.13 7.83 -3.14
CA PHE A 7 9.09 6.98 -4.32
C PHE A 7 9.72 7.67 -5.53
N VAL A 8 9.37 8.92 -5.77
CA VAL A 8 9.88 9.67 -6.93
C VAL A 8 11.40 9.87 -6.85
N ASP A 9 11.93 10.18 -5.66
CA ASP A 9 13.38 10.29 -5.46
C ASP A 9 14.09 8.95 -5.67
N TRP A 10 13.56 7.89 -5.06
CA TRP A 10 14.10 6.56 -5.25
C TRP A 10 14.04 6.14 -6.72
N ALA A 11 12.91 6.33 -7.39
CA ALA A 11 12.74 5.99 -8.80
C ALA A 11 13.71 6.76 -9.70
N GLY A 12 13.94 8.04 -9.41
CA GLY A 12 14.95 8.84 -10.13
C GLY A 12 16.35 8.27 -10.03
N THR A 13 16.71 7.67 -8.90
CA THR A 13 18.02 7.01 -8.73
C THR A 13 18.12 5.66 -9.45
N GLN A 14 16.98 5.02 -9.76
CA GLN A 14 16.96 3.72 -10.44
C GLN A 14 17.10 3.83 -11.96
N LEU A 15 16.94 5.01 -12.54
CA LEU A 15 17.11 5.22 -13.97
C LEU A 15 18.52 4.84 -14.44
N GLY A 16 18.60 4.15 -15.56
CA GLY A 16 19.85 3.56 -16.08
C GLY A 16 20.30 2.30 -15.34
N GLN A 17 19.55 1.83 -14.33
CA GLN A 17 19.81 0.59 -13.59
C GLN A 17 18.68 -0.41 -13.80
N ASN A 18 18.98 -1.71 -13.77
CA ASN A 18 17.99 -2.80 -13.85
C ASN A 18 17.00 -2.68 -15.03
N GLY A 19 17.42 -2.00 -16.12
CA GLY A 19 16.59 -1.77 -17.31
C GLY A 19 15.56 -0.65 -17.19
N TYR A 20 15.57 0.14 -16.11
CA TYR A 20 14.67 1.30 -15.96
C TYR A 20 15.17 2.47 -16.81
N THR A 21 14.29 3.01 -17.65
CA THR A 21 14.61 4.05 -18.64
C THR A 21 13.81 5.33 -18.48
N LEU A 22 12.65 5.27 -17.80
CA LEU A 22 11.75 6.40 -17.73
C LEU A 22 11.05 6.48 -16.38
N LEU A 23 11.02 7.66 -15.80
CA LEU A 23 10.12 8.03 -14.71
C LEU A 23 9.14 9.09 -15.23
N SER A 24 7.85 8.77 -15.21
CA SER A 24 6.80 9.68 -15.66
C SER A 24 5.67 9.77 -14.63
N GLY A 25 4.81 10.77 -14.73
CA GLY A 25 3.68 10.86 -13.81
C GLY A 25 2.88 12.15 -13.86
N ALA A 26 2.07 12.32 -12.84
CA ALA A 26 1.16 13.43 -12.70
C ALA A 26 1.87 14.79 -12.84
N GLY A 27 1.17 15.75 -13.46
CA GLY A 27 1.71 17.08 -13.67
C GLY A 27 2.71 17.20 -14.82
N GLY A 28 2.79 16.17 -15.68
CA GLY A 28 3.72 16.16 -16.81
C GLY A 28 5.16 15.83 -16.39
N LEU A 29 5.34 15.16 -15.24
CA LEU A 29 6.66 14.66 -14.84
C LEU A 29 7.20 13.72 -15.90
N LEU A 30 8.41 14.00 -16.38
CA LEU A 30 9.13 13.16 -17.34
C LEU A 30 10.63 13.28 -17.07
N ILE A 31 11.27 12.18 -16.65
CA ILE A 31 12.68 12.09 -16.33
C ILE A 31 13.23 10.80 -16.96
N ASP A 32 14.25 10.93 -17.80
CA ASP A 32 14.92 9.84 -18.52
C ASP A 32 16.40 9.69 -18.16
N GLN A 33 16.89 10.51 -17.24
CA GLN A 33 18.27 10.48 -16.76
C GLN A 33 18.31 10.29 -15.24
N PRO A 34 19.32 9.58 -14.71
CA PRO A 34 19.49 9.42 -13.27
C PRO A 34 19.47 10.75 -12.52
N THR A 35 18.62 10.86 -11.52
CA THR A 35 18.40 12.09 -10.76
C THR A 35 18.22 11.78 -9.28
N ALA A 36 19.05 12.34 -8.41
CA ALA A 36 19.02 12.08 -6.98
C ALA A 36 17.83 12.75 -6.27
N ASN A 37 17.43 13.95 -6.69
CA ASN A 37 16.37 14.76 -6.08
C ASN A 37 15.20 14.94 -7.07
N ALA A 38 14.68 13.85 -7.59
CA ALA A 38 13.63 13.90 -8.60
C ALA A 38 12.36 14.60 -8.10
N ARG A 39 12.07 14.57 -6.79
CA ARG A 39 10.94 15.28 -6.17
C ARG A 39 11.00 16.80 -6.33
N GLU A 40 12.17 17.39 -6.52
CA GLU A 40 12.28 18.82 -6.75
C GLU A 40 11.57 19.25 -8.03
N ARG A 41 11.50 18.36 -9.02
CA ARG A 41 10.74 18.56 -10.23
C ARG A 41 9.22 18.50 -10.03
N LEU A 42 8.75 17.92 -8.93
CA LEU A 42 7.35 17.91 -8.56
C LEU A 42 6.85 19.27 -8.08
N SER A 43 7.72 20.11 -7.49
CA SER A 43 7.34 21.43 -6.98
C SER A 43 6.94 22.39 -8.11
N ASP A 44 7.50 22.19 -9.29
CA ASP A 44 7.28 23.04 -10.47
C ASP A 44 6.09 22.59 -11.32
N THR A 45 5.47 21.46 -10.95
CA THR A 45 4.37 20.85 -11.70
C THR A 45 3.02 21.06 -11.00
N ALA A 46 1.94 20.98 -11.74
CA ALA A 46 0.57 21.07 -11.23
C ALA A 46 0.10 19.79 -10.51
N TRP A 47 0.98 18.83 -10.20
CA TRP A 47 0.64 17.52 -9.65
C TRP A 47 -0.21 17.58 -8.37
N ARG A 48 -0.03 18.61 -7.55
CA ARG A 48 -0.82 18.82 -6.32
C ARG A 48 -2.30 19.07 -6.59
N ARG A 49 -2.67 19.34 -7.85
CA ARG A 49 -4.05 19.56 -8.28
C ARG A 49 -4.74 18.30 -8.80
N HIS A 50 -3.97 17.21 -8.94
CA HIS A 50 -4.53 15.93 -9.41
C HIS A 50 -5.07 15.12 -8.25
N GLN A 51 -6.28 14.57 -8.43
CA GLN A 51 -6.79 13.51 -7.56
C GLN A 51 -6.10 12.19 -7.94
N MET A 52 -5.73 11.39 -6.95
CA MET A 52 -5.09 10.08 -7.15
C MET A 52 -3.90 10.16 -8.13
N PRO A 53 -2.90 11.00 -7.88
CA PRO A 53 -1.77 11.13 -8.78
C PRO A 53 -1.01 9.80 -8.86
N ALA A 54 -0.62 9.43 -10.09
CA ALA A 54 0.14 8.23 -10.39
C ALA A 54 1.53 8.60 -10.92
N TYR A 55 2.51 7.75 -10.59
CA TYR A 55 3.91 7.86 -11.02
C TYR A 55 4.38 6.49 -11.47
N HIS A 56 5.08 6.45 -12.59
CA HIS A 56 5.44 5.23 -13.30
C HIS A 56 6.96 5.19 -13.50
N LEU A 57 7.62 4.22 -12.89
CA LEU A 57 9.00 3.85 -13.19
C LEU A 57 8.98 2.69 -14.19
N VAL A 58 9.38 2.96 -15.43
CA VAL A 58 9.17 2.07 -16.57
C VAL A 58 10.50 1.54 -17.09
N ARG A 59 10.53 0.26 -17.47
CA ARG A 59 11.64 -0.43 -18.13
C ARG A 59 11.46 -0.42 -19.64
N GLU A 60 12.55 -0.76 -20.36
CA GLU A 60 12.55 -0.89 -21.83
C GLU A 60 11.51 -1.90 -22.35
N ASP A 61 11.25 -2.97 -21.58
CA ASP A 61 10.30 -4.01 -21.92
C ASP A 61 8.83 -3.62 -21.62
N GLY A 62 8.59 -2.40 -21.16
CA GLY A 62 7.28 -1.90 -20.78
C GLY A 62 6.80 -2.32 -19.38
N MET A 63 7.56 -3.17 -18.70
CA MET A 63 7.31 -3.52 -17.29
C MET A 63 7.74 -2.38 -16.38
N GLY A 64 7.34 -2.43 -15.11
CA GLY A 64 7.77 -1.41 -14.17
C GLY A 64 7.00 -1.40 -12.88
N ILE A 65 7.10 -0.29 -12.17
CA ILE A 65 6.43 -0.05 -10.90
C ILE A 65 5.60 1.22 -11.02
N THR A 66 4.33 1.11 -10.71
CA THR A 66 3.42 2.25 -10.64
C THR A 66 3.01 2.50 -9.19
N LEU A 67 3.27 3.71 -8.69
CA LEU A 67 2.73 4.20 -7.43
C LEU A 67 1.52 5.07 -7.70
N VAL A 68 0.40 4.79 -7.04
CA VAL A 68 -0.81 5.61 -7.10
C VAL A 68 -1.18 6.06 -5.70
N ASN A 69 -1.39 7.35 -5.50
CA ASN A 69 -1.94 7.86 -4.25
C ASN A 69 -3.47 7.85 -4.33
N ILE A 70 -4.09 6.89 -3.68
CA ILE A 70 -5.55 6.68 -3.75
C ILE A 70 -6.35 7.52 -2.73
N GLY A 71 -5.68 8.30 -1.90
CA GLY A 71 -6.33 9.01 -0.79
C GLY A 71 -6.71 8.07 0.34
N VAL A 72 -7.91 8.22 0.90
CA VAL A 72 -8.39 7.46 2.05
C VAL A 72 -9.77 6.89 1.76
N GLY A 73 -9.97 5.65 2.18
CA GLY A 73 -11.26 4.96 2.19
C GLY A 73 -11.41 3.87 1.13
N PRO A 74 -12.25 2.87 1.44
CA PRO A 74 -12.41 1.68 0.60
C PRO A 74 -13.04 2.01 -0.77
N SER A 75 -13.94 2.99 -0.85
CA SER A 75 -14.51 3.43 -2.13
C SER A 75 -13.47 4.02 -3.07
N ASN A 76 -12.50 4.80 -2.54
CA ASN A 76 -11.40 5.32 -3.32
C ASN A 76 -10.47 4.19 -3.78
N ALA A 77 -10.14 3.26 -2.88
CA ALA A 77 -9.35 2.07 -3.20
C ALA A 77 -10.01 1.26 -4.33
N LYS A 78 -11.30 0.95 -4.21
CA LYS A 78 -12.06 0.26 -5.24
C LYS A 78 -12.01 0.99 -6.58
N THR A 79 -12.33 2.29 -6.59
CA THR A 79 -12.35 3.09 -7.82
C THR A 79 -10.98 3.09 -8.51
N ALA A 80 -9.90 3.29 -7.77
CA ALA A 80 -8.55 3.25 -8.32
C ALA A 80 -8.21 1.88 -8.90
N CYS A 81 -8.51 0.80 -8.17
CA CYS A 81 -8.27 -0.56 -8.64
C CYS A 81 -9.11 -0.92 -9.88
N ASP A 82 -10.40 -0.54 -9.94
CA ASP A 82 -11.24 -0.74 -11.12
C ASP A 82 -10.62 -0.13 -12.39
N HIS A 83 -10.08 1.09 -12.28
CA HIS A 83 -9.41 1.74 -13.41
C HIS A 83 -8.06 1.09 -13.77
N LEU A 84 -7.29 0.67 -12.77
CA LEU A 84 -5.96 0.10 -12.99
C LEU A 84 -6.02 -1.37 -13.42
N ALA A 85 -7.10 -2.09 -13.12
CA ALA A 85 -7.27 -3.50 -13.49
C ALA A 85 -7.20 -3.73 -15.01
N VAL A 86 -7.58 -2.74 -15.83
CA VAL A 86 -7.46 -2.82 -17.29
C VAL A 86 -6.01 -2.96 -17.77
N LEU A 87 -5.05 -2.52 -16.95
CA LEU A 87 -3.62 -2.64 -17.23
C LEU A 87 -3.07 -4.02 -16.86
N ARG A 88 -3.86 -4.88 -16.23
CA ARG A 88 -3.50 -6.23 -15.77
C ARG A 88 -2.17 -6.25 -15.01
N PRO A 89 -2.04 -5.54 -13.89
CA PRO A 89 -0.81 -5.56 -13.12
C PRO A 89 -0.52 -6.96 -12.58
N GLU A 90 0.76 -7.34 -12.53
CA GLU A 90 1.25 -8.62 -12.01
C GLU A 90 0.93 -8.80 -10.51
N ALA A 91 0.94 -7.71 -9.75
CA ALA A 91 0.62 -7.72 -8.33
C ALA A 91 0.10 -6.36 -7.86
N TRP A 92 -0.78 -6.40 -6.87
CA TRP A 92 -1.20 -5.23 -6.10
C TRP A 92 -0.46 -5.19 -4.76
N LEU A 93 0.08 -4.04 -4.43
CA LEU A 93 0.75 -3.81 -3.15
C LEU A 93 0.18 -2.56 -2.49
N MET A 94 -0.47 -2.73 -1.33
CA MET A 94 -0.91 -1.61 -0.52
C MET A 94 0.19 -1.19 0.45
N ILE A 95 0.54 0.10 0.46
CA ILE A 95 1.41 0.72 1.45
C ILE A 95 0.66 1.87 2.11
N GLY A 96 0.65 1.89 3.44
CA GLY A 96 -0.07 2.94 4.16
C GLY A 96 0.13 2.85 5.67
N HIS A 97 -0.70 3.60 6.38
CA HIS A 97 -0.74 3.56 7.83
C HIS A 97 -1.94 2.74 8.30
N CYS A 98 -1.79 2.09 9.43
CA CYS A 98 -2.88 1.41 10.12
C CYS A 98 -2.85 1.74 11.62
N GLY A 99 -4.00 1.65 12.26
CA GLY A 99 -4.09 1.66 13.72
C GLY A 99 -3.63 0.32 14.28
N GLY A 100 -2.69 0.32 15.22
CA GLY A 100 -2.27 -0.89 15.93
C GLY A 100 -3.33 -1.33 16.95
N LEU A 101 -3.64 -2.63 16.99
CA LEU A 101 -4.66 -3.21 17.87
C LEU A 101 -4.06 -4.05 19.03
N ARG A 102 -2.75 -4.00 19.22
CA ARG A 102 -2.06 -4.73 20.29
C ARG A 102 -1.25 -3.78 21.16
N GLU A 103 -1.36 -3.92 22.47
CA GLU A 103 -0.64 -3.09 23.47
C GLU A 103 0.89 -3.10 23.30
N THR A 104 1.42 -4.16 22.70
CA THR A 104 2.85 -4.30 22.46
C THR A 104 3.34 -3.60 21.20
N GLN A 105 2.44 -3.07 20.36
CA GLN A 105 2.80 -2.30 19.16
C GLN A 105 3.15 -0.86 19.52
N ARG A 106 4.06 -0.29 18.77
CA ARG A 106 4.50 1.10 18.91
C ARG A 106 4.43 1.82 17.57
N ILE A 107 4.31 3.14 17.62
CA ILE A 107 4.38 3.98 16.42
C ILE A 107 5.73 3.73 15.73
N GLY A 108 5.69 3.43 14.43
CA GLY A 108 6.87 3.08 13.63
C GLY A 108 7.11 1.57 13.48
N ASP A 109 6.30 0.73 14.13
CA ASP A 109 6.30 -0.70 13.86
C ASP A 109 5.66 -0.99 12.49
N TYR A 110 6.14 -2.06 11.85
CA TYR A 110 5.57 -2.56 10.61
C TYR A 110 4.45 -3.57 10.89
N VAL A 111 3.40 -3.50 10.11
CA VAL A 111 2.34 -4.51 10.05
C VAL A 111 2.36 -5.16 8.67
N LEU A 112 2.58 -6.47 8.62
CA LEU A 112 2.51 -7.27 7.41
C LEU A 112 1.21 -8.09 7.45
N ALA A 113 0.26 -7.71 6.59
CA ALA A 113 -1.01 -8.41 6.52
C ALA A 113 -0.85 -9.77 5.81
N HIS A 114 -1.33 -10.85 6.41
CA HIS A 114 -1.41 -12.17 5.81
C HIS A 114 -2.85 -12.63 5.53
N ALA A 115 -3.81 -11.97 6.14
CA ALA A 115 -5.24 -12.19 5.96
C ALA A 115 -6.00 -10.91 6.29
N TYR A 116 -7.22 -10.81 5.83
CA TYR A 116 -8.02 -9.61 5.95
C TYR A 116 -9.38 -9.91 6.58
N LEU A 117 -9.79 -9.09 7.55
CA LEU A 117 -11.18 -9.01 7.99
C LEU A 117 -11.84 -7.90 7.19
N ARG A 118 -12.77 -8.26 6.33
CA ARG A 118 -13.51 -7.34 5.47
C ARG A 118 -14.69 -6.75 6.24
N ASP A 119 -14.59 -5.48 6.55
CA ASP A 119 -15.63 -4.65 7.17
C ASP A 119 -15.76 -3.32 6.41
N ASP A 120 -15.38 -3.37 5.13
CA ASP A 120 -15.31 -2.25 4.21
C ASP A 120 -16.58 -2.07 3.37
N ASN A 121 -17.42 -3.12 3.28
CA ASN A 121 -18.76 -3.14 2.69
C ASN A 121 -18.88 -2.74 1.21
N VAL A 122 -17.77 -2.51 0.50
CA VAL A 122 -17.79 -1.98 -0.89
C VAL A 122 -17.81 -3.07 -1.97
N LEU A 123 -17.42 -4.31 -1.64
CA LEU A 123 -17.35 -5.43 -2.59
C LEU A 123 -18.22 -6.63 -2.18
N ASP A 124 -19.03 -6.51 -1.14
CA ASP A 124 -19.78 -7.64 -0.56
C ASP A 124 -20.77 -8.27 -1.53
N THR A 125 -21.32 -7.49 -2.46
CA THR A 125 -22.22 -8.01 -3.50
C THR A 125 -21.50 -8.74 -4.63
N VAL A 126 -20.19 -8.51 -4.81
CA VAL A 126 -19.37 -9.14 -5.85
C VAL A 126 -18.58 -10.31 -5.29
N LEU A 127 -18.02 -10.13 -4.11
CA LEU A 127 -17.25 -11.13 -3.39
C LEU A 127 -17.75 -11.18 -1.94
N PRO A 128 -18.55 -12.18 -1.57
CA PRO A 128 -19.08 -12.31 -0.22
C PRO A 128 -18.01 -12.27 0.87
N PRO A 129 -18.23 -11.63 2.03
CA PRO A 129 -17.21 -11.42 3.04
C PRO A 129 -16.69 -12.70 3.70
N GLU A 130 -17.42 -13.80 3.62
CA GLU A 130 -17.00 -15.12 4.09
C GLU A 130 -15.97 -15.81 3.19
N ILE A 131 -15.74 -15.32 1.97
CA ILE A 131 -14.69 -15.84 1.10
C ILE A 131 -13.33 -15.37 1.62
N PRO A 132 -12.43 -16.31 2.00
CA PRO A 132 -11.13 -15.93 2.51
C PRO A 132 -10.24 -15.36 1.39
N ILE A 133 -9.58 -14.25 1.69
CA ILE A 133 -8.62 -13.62 0.79
C ILE A 133 -7.26 -13.64 1.49
N PRO A 134 -6.40 -14.63 1.18
CA PRO A 134 -5.04 -14.66 1.70
C PRO A 134 -4.16 -13.67 0.92
N ALA A 135 -3.15 -13.14 1.58
CA ALA A 135 -2.09 -12.43 0.89
C ALA A 135 -1.23 -13.40 0.07
N ILE A 136 -0.64 -12.91 -1.02
CA ILE A 136 0.24 -13.69 -1.89
C ILE A 136 1.53 -14.01 -1.13
N ALA A 137 1.88 -15.30 -1.02
CA ALA A 137 2.99 -15.75 -0.19
C ALA A 137 4.34 -15.20 -0.65
N GLU A 138 4.57 -15.15 -1.96
CA GLU A 138 5.80 -14.61 -2.57
C GLU A 138 5.98 -13.13 -2.25
N VAL A 139 4.89 -12.36 -2.29
CA VAL A 139 4.89 -10.93 -1.93
C VAL A 139 5.18 -10.77 -0.44
N GLN A 140 4.63 -11.63 0.42
CA GLN A 140 4.92 -11.59 1.86
C GLN A 140 6.39 -11.82 2.16
N ILE A 141 7.00 -12.81 1.52
CA ILE A 141 8.44 -13.09 1.66
C ILE A 141 9.26 -11.89 1.20
N ALA A 142 8.94 -11.32 0.03
CA ALA A 142 9.63 -10.16 -0.51
C ALA A 142 9.53 -8.94 0.42
N LEU A 143 8.36 -8.68 1.00
CA LEU A 143 8.15 -7.59 1.96
C LEU A 143 8.92 -7.79 3.26
N ALA A 144 9.00 -9.02 3.77
CA ALA A 144 9.79 -9.33 4.95
C ALA A 144 11.28 -9.05 4.71
N LEU A 145 11.81 -9.49 3.57
CA LEU A 145 13.20 -9.22 3.15
C LEU A 145 13.46 -7.71 2.93
N ALA A 146 12.50 -7.01 2.35
CA ALA A 146 12.58 -5.55 2.20
C ALA A 146 12.63 -4.83 3.55
N ALA A 147 11.81 -5.27 4.51
CA ALA A 147 11.82 -4.73 5.87
C ALA A 147 13.17 -4.97 6.58
N GLU A 148 13.76 -6.14 6.43
CA GLU A 148 15.13 -6.42 6.92
C GLU A 148 16.15 -5.46 6.31
N LYS A 149 16.12 -5.31 4.99
CA LYS A 149 17.06 -4.48 4.26
C LYS A 149 16.95 -2.99 4.63
N VAL A 150 15.74 -2.49 4.80
CA VAL A 150 15.47 -1.06 5.09
C VAL A 150 15.73 -0.74 6.56
N SER A 151 15.33 -1.61 7.49
CA SER A 151 15.47 -1.36 8.93
C SER A 151 16.85 -1.71 9.47
N GLY A 152 17.58 -2.60 8.81
CA GLY A 152 18.80 -3.22 9.33
C GLY A 152 18.56 -4.26 10.45
N ASP A 153 17.30 -4.48 10.82
CA ASP A 153 16.90 -5.46 11.84
C ASP A 153 16.74 -6.84 11.21
N THR A 154 17.18 -7.88 11.89
CA THR A 154 17.04 -9.27 11.45
C THR A 154 16.50 -10.17 12.56
N GLY A 155 15.95 -11.31 12.18
CA GLY A 155 15.54 -12.36 13.10
C GLY A 155 14.61 -11.87 14.21
N ALA A 156 15.03 -12.04 15.48
CA ALA A 156 14.21 -11.68 16.65
C ALA A 156 13.98 -10.16 16.78
N ASN A 157 14.91 -9.33 16.34
CA ASN A 157 14.75 -7.88 16.38
C ASN A 157 13.70 -7.40 15.36
N LEU A 158 13.74 -7.93 14.13
CA LEU A 158 12.73 -7.64 13.14
C LEU A 158 11.33 -8.08 13.65
N LYS A 159 11.22 -9.27 14.26
CA LYS A 159 9.94 -9.75 14.81
C LYS A 159 9.35 -8.85 15.90
N LYS A 160 10.17 -8.10 16.61
CA LYS A 160 9.69 -7.11 17.61
C LYS A 160 9.06 -5.88 16.92
N ARG A 161 9.58 -5.51 15.76
CA ARG A 161 9.15 -4.31 15.01
C ARG A 161 8.16 -4.62 13.88
N MET A 162 8.18 -5.82 13.34
CA MET A 162 7.26 -6.27 12.29
C MET A 162 6.33 -7.36 12.81
N ARG A 163 5.05 -7.05 12.83
CA ARG A 163 4.00 -7.99 13.20
C ARG A 163 3.31 -8.51 11.95
N THR A 164 3.26 -9.82 11.81
CA THR A 164 2.48 -10.48 10.76
C THR A 164 1.17 -10.97 11.33
N GLY A 165 0.06 -10.64 10.71
CA GLY A 165 -1.26 -11.06 11.20
C GLY A 165 -2.41 -10.55 10.36
N THR A 166 -3.62 -10.77 10.84
CA THR A 166 -4.85 -10.27 10.21
C THR A 166 -4.96 -8.77 10.38
N VAL A 167 -5.31 -8.08 9.29
CA VAL A 167 -5.67 -6.65 9.30
C VAL A 167 -7.18 -6.54 9.05
N ALA A 168 -7.85 -5.71 9.84
CA ALA A 168 -9.24 -5.36 9.63
C ALA A 168 -9.32 -4.11 8.75
N THR A 169 -10.17 -4.13 7.74
CA THR A 169 -10.46 -2.94 6.93
C THR A 169 -11.88 -2.49 7.18
N THR A 170 -12.05 -1.22 7.53
CA THR A 170 -13.36 -0.63 7.83
C THR A 170 -13.67 0.54 6.89
N ASP A 171 -14.95 0.79 6.62
CA ASP A 171 -15.44 2.00 5.95
C ASP A 171 -15.69 3.16 6.91
N ASP A 172 -15.66 2.90 8.23
CA ASP A 172 -15.91 3.90 9.26
C ASP A 172 -14.62 4.59 9.71
N ARG A 173 -14.37 5.80 9.20
CA ARG A 173 -13.23 6.61 9.60
C ARG A 173 -13.18 6.93 11.10
N ASN A 174 -14.32 6.94 11.75
CA ASN A 174 -14.45 7.31 13.17
C ASN A 174 -14.72 6.07 14.05
N TRP A 175 -14.25 4.90 13.64
CA TRP A 175 -14.46 3.64 14.34
C TRP A 175 -13.99 3.69 15.81
N GLU A 176 -12.98 4.48 16.14
CA GLU A 176 -12.50 4.64 17.52
C GLU A 176 -13.57 5.22 18.45
N LEU A 177 -14.47 6.07 17.94
CA LEU A 177 -15.56 6.64 18.72
C LEU A 177 -16.61 5.58 19.07
N ARG A 178 -16.62 4.47 18.33
CA ARG A 178 -17.51 3.32 18.53
C ARG A 178 -16.75 2.04 18.89
N TYR A 179 -15.55 2.19 19.43
CA TYR A 179 -14.65 1.06 19.73
C TYR A 179 -15.33 -0.05 20.55
N THR A 180 -16.16 0.29 21.56
CA THR A 180 -16.86 -0.71 22.37
C THR A 180 -17.72 -1.66 21.53
N GLN A 181 -18.33 -1.18 20.44
CA GLN A 181 -19.13 -2.00 19.53
C GLN A 181 -18.24 -2.88 18.63
N ALA A 182 -17.12 -2.35 18.15
CA ALA A 182 -16.18 -3.05 17.31
C ALA A 182 -15.27 -4.02 18.09
N ALA A 183 -15.02 -3.77 19.38
CA ALA A 183 -14.01 -4.45 20.18
C ALA A 183 -14.16 -5.98 20.18
N ARG A 184 -15.40 -6.50 20.30
CA ARG A 184 -15.66 -7.94 20.28
C ARG A 184 -15.26 -8.57 18.95
N ARG A 185 -15.64 -7.94 17.83
CA ARG A 185 -15.34 -8.42 16.47
C ARG A 185 -13.86 -8.39 16.20
N LEU A 186 -13.19 -7.28 16.53
CA LEU A 186 -11.74 -7.13 16.41
C LEU A 186 -10.98 -8.12 17.29
N SER A 187 -11.45 -8.38 18.50
CA SER A 187 -10.86 -9.38 19.39
C SER A 187 -11.01 -10.81 18.85
N LEU A 188 -12.20 -11.19 18.39
CA LEU A 188 -12.46 -12.52 17.83
C LEU A 188 -11.67 -12.78 16.53
N SER A 189 -11.55 -11.78 15.69
CA SER A 189 -10.75 -11.87 14.45
C SER A 189 -9.26 -11.97 14.70
N ARG A 190 -8.79 -11.67 15.91
CA ARG A 190 -7.39 -11.53 16.28
C ARG A 190 -6.62 -10.53 15.40
N ALA A 191 -7.32 -9.58 14.80
CA ALA A 191 -6.69 -8.53 14.00
C ALA A 191 -5.62 -7.80 14.80
N ILE A 192 -4.48 -7.55 14.18
CA ILE A 192 -3.34 -6.83 14.76
C ILE A 192 -3.26 -5.38 14.29
N GLY A 193 -3.97 -5.04 13.24
CA GLY A 193 -4.08 -3.70 12.71
C GLY A 193 -5.46 -3.45 12.13
N ILE A 194 -5.80 -2.17 11.99
CA ILE A 194 -7.01 -1.71 11.33
C ILE A 194 -6.67 -0.57 10.36
N ASP A 195 -7.21 -0.64 9.16
CA ASP A 195 -7.07 0.36 8.12
C ASP A 195 -8.40 0.61 7.40
N MET A 196 -8.36 1.26 6.25
CA MET A 196 -9.55 1.57 5.46
C MET A 196 -9.46 1.10 3.99
N GLU A 197 -8.37 0.41 3.58
CA GLU A 197 -8.14 0.12 2.15
C GLU A 197 -7.63 -1.29 1.85
N SER A 198 -6.88 -1.90 2.76
CA SER A 198 -6.08 -3.09 2.42
C SER A 198 -6.92 -4.29 1.98
N ALA A 199 -8.02 -4.57 2.65
CA ALA A 199 -8.90 -5.68 2.27
C ALA A 199 -9.59 -5.44 0.93
N THR A 200 -9.97 -4.19 0.63
CA THR A 200 -10.56 -3.82 -0.66
C THR A 200 -9.59 -4.05 -1.80
N ILE A 201 -8.33 -3.61 -1.64
CA ILE A 201 -7.27 -3.81 -2.65
C ILE A 201 -6.98 -5.31 -2.82
N ALA A 202 -6.89 -6.05 -1.73
CA ALA A 202 -6.69 -7.51 -1.79
C ALA A 202 -7.85 -8.22 -2.51
N ALA A 203 -9.11 -7.82 -2.23
CA ALA A 203 -10.29 -8.37 -2.87
C ALA A 203 -10.36 -8.04 -4.37
N GLN A 204 -9.90 -6.88 -4.79
CA GLN A 204 -9.83 -6.49 -6.20
C GLN A 204 -8.74 -7.24 -6.99
N GLY A 205 -7.68 -7.68 -6.32
CA GLY A 205 -6.62 -8.48 -6.92
C GLY A 205 -6.91 -9.99 -6.94
N TYR A 206 -7.99 -10.43 -6.25
CA TYR A 206 -8.41 -11.83 -6.20
C TYR A 206 -9.13 -12.25 -7.48
#